data_1b1437eced88d639092c40f132029b8f
#
_entry.id   1b1437eced88d639092c40f132029b8f
#
_cell.length_a   1.000
_cell.length_b   1.000
_cell.length_c   1.000
_cell.angle_alpha   90.00
_cell.angle_beta   90.00
_cell.angle_gamma   90.00
#
_symmetry.space_group_name_H-M   'P 1'
#
loop_
_entity.id
_entity.type
_entity.pdbx_description
1 polymer ?
#
loop_
_entity_poly.entity_id
_entity_poly.type
_entity_poly.pdbx_seq_one_letter_code
_entity_poly.pdbx_strand_id
1 'polypeptide(L)'
;NVAKHGVVALMASLERDLRWRDSKVRASVLCPGPINTNIVDSERNREPEDAAQHISSEQGQKFWDFLTRTLANGMDPADVGPMVLDAITEEKFWILTHPEMGEVAINQTRAMLDDQRLTR
;
A
#
# COMPACT_ATOMS: atom_id res chain seq x y z
N ASN A 1 4.03 -5.96 -6.80
CA ASN A 1 4.65 -5.08 -5.78
C ASN A 1 5.56 -3.98 -6.35
N VAL A 2 6.31 -4.24 -7.44
CA VAL A 2 7.22 -3.24 -8.06
C VAL A 2 6.45 -1.95 -8.41
N ALA A 3 5.30 -2.06 -9.09
CA ALA A 3 4.50 -0.90 -9.46
C ALA A 3 4.08 -0.05 -8.25
N LYS A 4 3.70 -0.68 -7.13
CA LYS A 4 3.30 0.06 -5.90
C LYS A 4 4.49 0.77 -5.25
N HIS A 5 5.66 0.15 -5.19
CA HIS A 5 6.88 0.82 -4.74
C HIS A 5 7.30 1.96 -5.68
N GLY A 6 7.13 1.76 -6.99
CA GLY A 6 7.38 2.80 -7.99
C GLY A 6 6.50 4.04 -7.78
N VAL A 7 5.21 3.87 -7.46
CA VAL A 7 4.31 4.99 -7.13
C VAL A 7 4.82 5.76 -5.92
N VAL A 8 5.22 5.06 -4.83
CA VAL A 8 5.75 5.72 -3.63
C VAL A 8 7.01 6.53 -3.94
N ALA A 9 7.94 5.95 -4.68
CA ALA A 9 9.18 6.63 -5.07
C ALA A 9 8.92 7.86 -5.96
N LEU A 10 7.99 7.74 -6.91
CA LEU A 10 7.57 8.83 -7.78
C LEU A 10 6.97 9.98 -6.97
N MET A 11 6.04 9.68 -6.07
CA MET A 11 5.40 10.70 -5.24
C MET A 11 6.39 11.39 -4.30
N ALA A 12 7.36 10.65 -3.76
CA ALA A 12 8.42 11.22 -2.93
C ALA A 12 9.35 12.16 -3.73
N SER A 13 9.63 11.82 -4.99
CA SER A 13 10.38 12.71 -5.88
C SER A 13 9.58 13.96 -6.23
N LEU A 14 8.30 13.80 -6.57
CA LEU A 14 7.40 14.91 -6.87
C LEU A 14 7.31 15.89 -5.69
N GLU A 15 7.09 15.40 -4.47
CA GLU A 15 6.99 16.25 -3.29
C GLU A 15 8.29 17.04 -3.04
N ARG A 16 9.46 16.41 -3.24
CA ARG A 16 10.74 17.11 -3.13
C ARG A 16 10.89 18.22 -4.18
N ASP A 17 10.53 17.95 -5.43
CA ASP A 17 10.59 18.91 -6.52
C ASP A 17 9.65 20.10 -6.28
N LEU A 18 8.43 19.83 -5.78
CA LEU A 18 7.45 20.88 -5.43
C LEU A 18 7.98 21.77 -4.30
N ARG A 19 8.57 21.18 -3.25
CA ARG A 19 9.18 21.95 -2.15
C ARG A 19 10.37 22.77 -2.60
N TRP A 20 11.22 22.19 -3.44
CA TRP A 20 12.39 22.91 -3.95
C TRP A 20 12.03 24.13 -4.81
N ARG A 21 10.87 24.08 -5.44
CA ARG A 21 10.33 25.19 -6.26
C ARG A 21 9.44 26.16 -5.47
N ASP A 22 9.40 26.06 -4.15
CA ASP A 22 8.48 26.83 -3.29
C ASP A 22 7.03 26.80 -3.77
N SER A 23 6.61 25.68 -4.36
CA SER A 23 5.25 25.49 -4.83
C SER A 23 4.26 25.47 -3.65
N LYS A 24 3.06 26.02 -3.86
CA LYS A 24 1.93 25.87 -2.92
C LYS A 24 1.24 24.51 -3.04
N VAL A 25 1.50 23.76 -4.09
CA VAL A 25 0.99 22.40 -4.27
C VAL A 25 1.84 21.43 -3.45
N ARG A 26 1.18 20.47 -2.81
CA ARG A 26 1.81 19.39 -2.07
C ARG A 26 1.38 18.04 -2.64
N ALA A 27 2.20 17.05 -2.43
CA ALA A 27 1.87 15.67 -2.77
C ALA A 27 1.79 14.83 -1.50
N SER A 28 0.86 13.88 -1.48
CA SER A 28 0.73 12.89 -0.41
C SER A 28 0.62 11.50 -1.01
N VAL A 29 1.01 10.48 -0.27
CA VAL A 29 0.89 9.09 -0.69
C VAL A 29 0.16 8.28 0.37
N LEU A 30 -0.97 7.70 -0.03
CA LEU A 30 -1.73 6.77 0.81
C LEU A 30 -1.10 5.37 0.70
N CYS A 31 -0.67 4.85 1.84
CA CYS A 31 -0.13 3.49 1.99
C CYS A 31 -1.08 2.67 2.86
N PRO A 32 -2.12 2.07 2.28
CA PRO A 32 -3.10 1.33 3.05
C PRO A 32 -2.55 -0.03 3.50
N GLY A 33 -2.85 -0.41 4.73
CA GLY A 33 -2.82 -1.79 5.19
C GLY A 33 -4.10 -2.52 4.75
N PRO A 34 -4.55 -3.54 5.49
CA PRO A 34 -5.79 -4.25 5.16
C PRO A 34 -7.01 -3.33 5.30
N ILE A 35 -7.69 -3.08 4.18
CA ILE A 35 -8.94 -2.35 4.13
C ILE A 35 -10.03 -3.30 3.64
N ASN A 36 -11.17 -3.31 4.30
CA ASN A 36 -12.30 -4.16 3.94
C ASN A 36 -12.97 -3.66 2.65
N THR A 37 -12.47 -4.16 1.53
CA THR A 37 -12.93 -3.80 0.19
C THR A 37 -13.15 -5.05 -0.65
N ASN A 38 -13.89 -4.91 -1.75
CA ASN A 38 -14.14 -5.99 -2.72
C ASN A 38 -12.94 -6.24 -3.67
N ILE A 39 -11.71 -5.94 -3.23
CA ILE A 39 -10.52 -6.12 -4.09
C ILE A 39 -10.28 -7.58 -4.45
N VAL A 40 -10.70 -8.51 -3.59
CA VAL A 40 -10.62 -9.96 -3.85
C VAL A 40 -11.54 -10.39 -5.00
N ASP A 41 -12.62 -9.64 -5.26
CA ASP A 41 -13.55 -9.89 -6.35
C ASP A 41 -13.16 -9.14 -7.65
N SER A 42 -11.90 -8.71 -7.75
CA SER A 42 -11.38 -7.93 -8.89
C SER A 42 -11.43 -8.70 -10.22
N GLU A 43 -11.63 -10.02 -10.20
CA GLU A 43 -11.83 -10.84 -11.40
C GLU A 43 -13.03 -10.41 -12.23
N ARG A 44 -14.05 -9.81 -11.60
CA ARG A 44 -15.21 -9.21 -12.30
C ARG A 44 -14.83 -8.09 -13.29
N ASN A 45 -13.62 -7.52 -13.14
CA ASN A 45 -13.11 -6.42 -13.97
C ASN A 45 -12.10 -6.91 -15.02
N ARG A 46 -11.86 -8.24 -15.13
CA ARG A 46 -10.96 -8.82 -16.12
C ARG A 46 -11.74 -9.16 -17.38
N GLU A 47 -11.04 -9.02 -18.52
CA GLU A 47 -11.56 -9.58 -19.76
C GLU A 47 -11.66 -11.11 -19.64
N PRO A 48 -12.68 -11.74 -20.25
CA PRO A 48 -12.89 -13.20 -20.14
C PRO A 48 -11.68 -14.04 -20.55
N GLU A 49 -10.85 -13.51 -21.44
CA GLU A 49 -9.63 -14.18 -21.93
C GLU A 49 -8.51 -14.24 -20.87
N ASP A 50 -8.51 -13.32 -19.88
CA ASP A 50 -7.54 -13.25 -18.81
C ASP A 50 -8.01 -13.93 -17.51
N ALA A 51 -9.26 -14.35 -17.46
CA ALA A 51 -9.88 -14.94 -16.26
C ALA A 51 -9.36 -16.35 -15.89
N ALA A 52 -8.53 -16.97 -16.73
CA ALA A 52 -8.21 -18.39 -16.64
C ALA A 52 -6.97 -18.73 -15.79
N GLN A 53 -6.33 -17.79 -15.11
CA GLN A 53 -5.24 -18.11 -14.18
C GLN A 53 -5.78 -18.41 -12.79
N HIS A 54 -6.44 -19.54 -12.64
CA HIS A 54 -6.78 -20.06 -11.32
C HIS A 54 -5.52 -20.32 -10.50
N ILE A 55 -5.58 -19.96 -9.21
CA ILE A 55 -4.59 -20.36 -8.20
C ILE A 55 -4.68 -21.87 -8.08
N SER A 56 -3.87 -22.60 -8.86
CA SER A 56 -3.93 -24.06 -8.98
C SER A 56 -3.13 -24.80 -7.92
N SER A 57 -2.31 -24.09 -7.11
CA SER A 57 -1.51 -24.70 -6.07
C SER A 57 -2.19 -24.63 -4.69
N GLU A 58 -2.01 -25.66 -3.87
CA GLU A 58 -2.52 -25.67 -2.48
C GLU A 58 -1.97 -24.49 -1.66
N GLN A 59 -0.71 -24.11 -1.88
CA GLN A 59 -0.08 -22.96 -1.22
C GLN A 59 -0.72 -21.64 -1.67
N GLY A 60 -1.04 -21.51 -2.96
CA GLY A 60 -1.74 -20.35 -3.50
C GLY A 60 -3.13 -20.21 -2.90
N GLN A 61 -3.87 -21.32 -2.74
CA GLN A 61 -5.19 -21.31 -2.12
C GLN A 61 -5.13 -20.89 -0.64
N LYS A 62 -4.19 -21.43 0.14
CA LYS A 62 -3.96 -21.02 1.54
C LYS A 62 -3.63 -19.53 1.66
N PHE A 63 -2.79 -19.00 0.76
CA PHE A 63 -2.47 -17.58 0.73
C PHE A 63 -3.71 -16.73 0.40
N TRP A 64 -4.52 -17.17 -0.57
CA TRP A 64 -5.74 -16.47 -0.95
C TRP A 64 -6.77 -16.44 0.19
N ASP A 65 -6.97 -17.56 0.87
CA ASP A 65 -7.85 -17.65 2.03
C ASP A 65 -7.38 -16.75 3.18
N PHE A 66 -6.07 -16.71 3.42
CA PHE A 66 -5.47 -15.78 4.39
C PHE A 66 -5.73 -14.33 4.01
N LEU A 67 -5.47 -13.97 2.75
CA LEU A 67 -5.67 -12.61 2.25
C LEU A 67 -7.14 -12.18 2.37
N THR A 68 -8.06 -13.03 1.95
CA THR A 68 -9.51 -12.77 1.99
C THR A 68 -9.97 -12.52 3.44
N ARG A 69 -9.54 -13.35 4.38
CA ARG A 69 -9.88 -13.16 5.80
C ARG A 69 -9.26 -11.89 6.37
N THR A 70 -8.03 -11.57 6.01
CA THR A 70 -7.32 -10.38 6.48
C THR A 70 -8.03 -9.11 5.99
N LEU A 71 -8.46 -9.09 4.74
CA LEU A 71 -9.20 -7.96 4.18
C LEU A 71 -10.62 -7.84 4.75
N ALA A 72 -11.31 -8.95 4.95
CA ALA A 72 -12.65 -8.95 5.55
C ALA A 72 -12.66 -8.39 7.00
N ASN A 73 -11.54 -8.55 7.73
CA ASN A 73 -11.35 -7.99 9.06
C ASN A 73 -10.55 -6.67 9.05
N GLY A 74 -10.33 -6.09 7.88
CA GLY A 74 -9.59 -4.84 7.72
C GLY A 74 -10.40 -3.61 8.16
N MET A 75 -9.75 -2.46 8.12
CA MET A 75 -10.36 -1.16 8.41
C MET A 75 -11.54 -0.88 7.47
N ASP A 76 -12.58 -0.23 7.98
CA ASP A 76 -13.70 0.23 7.15
C ASP A 76 -13.19 1.28 6.13
N PRO A 77 -13.51 1.14 4.84
CA PRO A 77 -13.17 2.16 3.84
C PRO A 77 -13.66 3.57 4.19
N ALA A 78 -14.77 3.68 4.93
CA ALA A 78 -15.32 4.96 5.37
C ALA A 78 -14.37 5.72 6.32
N ASP A 79 -13.52 5.01 7.08
CA ASP A 79 -12.55 5.61 7.99
C ASP A 79 -11.32 6.18 7.27
N VAL A 80 -11.04 5.70 6.07
CA VAL A 80 -9.87 6.14 5.28
C VAL A 80 -10.03 7.59 4.77
N GLY A 81 -11.26 7.98 4.40
CA GLY A 81 -11.54 9.31 3.88
C GLY A 81 -11.14 10.44 4.85
N PRO A 82 -11.58 10.43 6.11
CA PRO A 82 -11.15 11.37 7.13
C PRO A 82 -9.63 11.42 7.32
N MET A 83 -8.95 10.26 7.35
CA MET A 83 -7.48 10.22 7.47
C MET A 83 -6.76 10.93 6.33
N VAL A 84 -7.28 10.80 5.10
CA VAL A 84 -6.74 11.50 3.93
C VAL A 84 -6.98 13.01 4.05
N LEU A 85 -8.17 13.43 4.46
CA LEU A 85 -8.50 14.84 4.63
C LEU A 85 -7.63 15.51 5.70
N ASP A 86 -7.45 14.86 6.84
CA ASP A 86 -6.57 15.33 7.92
C ASP A 86 -5.13 15.46 7.43
N ALA A 87 -4.63 14.46 6.70
CA ALA A 87 -3.28 14.49 6.17
C ALA A 87 -3.07 15.61 5.15
N ILE A 88 -4.06 15.91 4.30
CA ILE A 88 -4.02 17.05 3.37
C ILE A 88 -3.99 18.36 4.14
N THR A 89 -4.83 18.49 5.16
CA THR A 89 -4.92 19.70 6.00
C THR A 89 -3.62 19.96 6.76
N GLU A 90 -2.94 18.90 7.20
CA GLU A 90 -1.69 18.95 7.96
C GLU A 90 -0.44 18.91 7.05
N GLU A 91 -0.60 18.93 5.72
CA GLU A 91 0.49 18.82 4.74
C GLU A 91 1.38 17.58 4.94
N LYS A 92 0.80 16.48 5.42
CA LYS A 92 1.51 15.21 5.60
C LYS A 92 1.77 14.54 4.25
N PHE A 93 2.98 14.06 4.03
CA PHE A 93 3.33 13.27 2.85
C PHE A 93 2.86 11.82 2.99
N TRP A 94 3.14 11.17 4.11
CA TRP A 94 2.79 9.78 4.36
C TRP A 94 1.42 9.65 5.04
N ILE A 95 0.51 8.92 4.42
CA ILE A 95 -0.80 8.59 4.98
C ILE A 95 -0.82 7.08 5.22
N LEU A 96 -0.61 6.69 6.47
CA LEU A 96 -0.56 5.28 6.89
C LEU A 96 -1.84 4.93 7.62
N THR A 97 -2.64 4.02 7.08
CA THR A 97 -3.84 3.53 7.76
C THR A 97 -3.49 2.59 8.92
N HIS A 98 -2.33 1.93 8.85
CA HIS A 98 -1.80 0.98 9.83
C HIS A 98 -0.33 1.33 10.10
N PRO A 99 -0.06 2.33 10.97
CA PRO A 99 1.31 2.81 11.22
C PRO A 99 2.25 1.70 11.72
N GLU A 100 1.73 0.74 12.47
CA GLU A 100 2.47 -0.42 12.97
C GLU A 100 3.08 -1.27 11.86
N MET A 101 2.47 -1.31 10.66
CA MET A 101 3.03 -2.00 9.50
C MET A 101 4.22 -1.27 8.89
N GLY A 102 4.38 0.02 9.16
CA GLY A 102 5.53 0.82 8.72
C GLY A 102 6.85 0.36 9.35
N GLU A 103 6.81 -0.22 10.54
CA GLU A 103 7.97 -0.76 11.24
C GLU A 103 8.67 -1.86 10.43
N VAL A 104 7.91 -2.66 9.68
CA VAL A 104 8.49 -3.70 8.81
C VAL A 104 9.39 -3.07 7.74
N ALA A 105 8.96 -1.98 7.10
CA ALA A 105 9.74 -1.27 6.09
C ALA A 105 10.99 -0.61 6.71
N ILE A 106 10.86 -0.04 7.90
CA ILE A 106 11.97 0.54 8.66
C ILE A 106 13.01 -0.54 8.98
N ASN A 107 12.58 -1.68 9.49
CA ASN A 107 13.47 -2.78 9.86
C ASN A 107 14.19 -3.37 8.65
N GLN A 108 13.53 -3.50 7.50
CA GLN A 108 14.18 -3.92 6.26
C GLN A 108 15.24 -2.92 5.79
N THR A 109 14.95 -1.63 5.88
CA THR A 109 15.91 -0.58 5.51
C THR A 109 17.10 -0.56 6.47
N ARG A 110 16.86 -0.78 7.77
CA ARG A 110 17.91 -0.89 8.78
C ARG A 110 18.78 -2.12 8.55
N ALA A 111 18.17 -3.29 8.28
CA ALA A 111 18.91 -4.51 7.96
C ALA A 111 19.80 -4.37 6.71
N MET A 112 19.43 -3.53 5.76
CA MET A 112 20.27 -3.20 4.61
C MET A 112 21.59 -2.51 5.04
N LEU A 113 21.54 -1.68 6.08
CA LEU A 113 22.72 -0.98 6.58
C LEU A 113 23.55 -1.85 7.54
N ASP A 114 22.88 -2.64 8.39
CA ASP A 114 23.53 -3.36 9.49
C ASP A 114 24.17 -4.68 9.02
N ASP A 115 23.43 -5.58 8.40
CA ASP A 115 23.91 -6.91 8.02
C ASP A 115 23.79 -7.23 6.51
N GLN A 116 23.23 -6.31 5.73
CA GLN A 116 23.06 -6.42 4.29
C GLN A 116 22.25 -7.67 3.83
N ARG A 117 21.38 -8.18 4.69
CA ARG A 117 20.51 -9.32 4.41
C ARG A 117 19.04 -8.92 4.51
N LEU A 118 18.20 -9.59 3.72
CA LEU A 118 16.76 -9.41 3.88
C LEU A 118 16.29 -10.04 5.19
N THR A 119 15.50 -9.29 5.96
CA THR A 119 14.78 -9.84 7.11
C THR A 119 13.67 -10.78 6.63
N ARG A 120 13.46 -11.87 7.34
CA ARG A 120 12.39 -12.84 7.06
C ARG A 120 11.05 -12.34 7.55
#